data_7adb3abad5d46e5bb020006a817ffd92
#
_entry.id   7adb3abad5d46e5bb020006a817ffd92
#
_cell.length_a   1.000
_cell.length_b   1.000
_cell.length_c   1.000
_cell.angle_alpha   90.00
_cell.angle_beta   90.00
_cell.angle_gamma   90.00
#
_symmetry.space_group_name_H-M   'P 1'
#
loop_
_entity.id
_entity.type
_entity.pdbx_description
1 polymer ?
#
loop_
_entity_poly.entity_id
_entity_poly.type
_entity_poly.pdbx_seq_one_letter_code
_entity_poly.pdbx_strand_id
1 'polypeptide(L)'
;MSQIHTRRQSSHPLIETVWTTQNVEDGVYAATPDGSWDLIVLIQADGTKNMMLTGQATKTMDVPYTKGTRSVVISFVQGAYMPAYADNRLVDSFEILPNSDANHFILSGHTFAFPTFETAEDLVEQLIAAKLLIADPVVYAAFSGKPQATSPRSSQRHFTQSTGLTQKSFEQIKRAQEAVRQLKTGKKPSDVAADTGYTDQPHLARSLKKIMGVKPSDVGDIHKL
;
A
#
# COMPACT_ATOMS: atom_id res chain seq x y z
N MET A 1 6.71 -14.50 -18.29
CA MET A 1 6.31 -13.84 -17.03
C MET A 1 7.55 -13.16 -16.46
N SER A 2 7.55 -11.83 -16.36
CA SER A 2 8.71 -11.08 -15.89
C SER A 2 8.94 -11.13 -14.36
N GLN A 3 7.88 -11.49 -13.60
CA GLN A 3 7.92 -11.62 -12.15
C GLN A 3 7.14 -12.83 -11.67
N ILE A 4 7.66 -13.50 -10.64
CA ILE A 4 6.98 -14.57 -9.91
C ILE A 4 6.48 -13.95 -8.60
N HIS A 5 5.19 -14.13 -8.28
CA HIS A 5 4.56 -13.62 -7.08
C HIS A 5 4.01 -14.77 -6.23
N THR A 6 4.23 -14.70 -4.93
CA THR A 6 3.55 -15.53 -3.95
C THR A 6 2.93 -14.63 -2.90
N ARG A 7 1.65 -14.86 -2.56
CA ARG A 7 0.89 -14.04 -1.61
C ARG A 7 0.21 -14.95 -0.59
N ARG A 8 0.15 -14.52 0.65
CA ARG A 8 -0.67 -15.14 1.70
C ARG A 8 -1.42 -14.10 2.52
N GLN A 9 -2.56 -14.50 3.02
CA GLN A 9 -3.26 -13.74 4.05
C GLN A 9 -2.52 -13.89 5.39
N SER A 10 -2.65 -12.90 6.24
CA SER A 10 -2.17 -12.96 7.62
C SER A 10 -3.36 -13.03 8.57
N SER A 11 -3.22 -13.74 9.69
CA SER A 11 -4.17 -13.69 10.80
C SER A 11 -3.94 -12.50 11.72
N HIS A 12 -2.81 -11.80 11.55
CA HIS A 12 -2.47 -10.63 12.38
C HIS A 12 -3.35 -9.42 12.00
N PRO A 13 -4.03 -8.77 12.97
CA PRO A 13 -5.05 -7.74 12.68
C PRO A 13 -4.53 -6.48 11.99
N LEU A 14 -3.23 -6.18 12.07
CA LEU A 14 -2.63 -5.00 11.43
C LEU A 14 -2.01 -5.30 10.08
N ILE A 15 -1.94 -6.56 9.66
CA ILE A 15 -1.39 -6.97 8.36
C ILE A 15 -2.55 -7.25 7.40
N GLU A 16 -2.57 -6.58 6.26
CA GLU A 16 -3.52 -6.86 5.19
C GLU A 16 -3.08 -8.11 4.40
N THR A 17 -1.80 -8.14 4.02
CA THR A 17 -1.23 -9.26 3.27
C THR A 17 0.28 -9.30 3.38
N VAL A 18 0.85 -10.49 3.24
CA VAL A 18 2.30 -10.70 3.04
C VAL A 18 2.50 -11.31 1.66
N TRP A 19 3.46 -10.77 0.90
CA TRP A 19 3.75 -11.28 -0.43
C TRP A 19 5.24 -11.17 -0.77
N THR A 20 5.67 -11.94 -1.74
CA THR A 20 7.04 -11.93 -2.23
C THR A 20 7.05 -11.83 -3.75
N THR A 21 8.11 -11.22 -4.28
CA THR A 21 8.39 -11.23 -5.71
C THR A 21 9.77 -11.80 -5.98
N GLN A 22 9.90 -12.39 -7.17
CA GLN A 22 11.20 -12.71 -7.79
C GLN A 22 11.19 -12.19 -9.21
N ASN A 23 12.12 -11.32 -9.54
CA ASN A 23 12.25 -10.70 -10.86
C ASN A 23 13.11 -11.59 -11.77
N VAL A 24 12.52 -12.16 -12.81
CA VAL A 24 13.24 -13.07 -13.76
C VAL A 24 13.77 -12.31 -14.98
N GLU A 25 13.30 -11.08 -15.20
CA GLU A 25 13.71 -10.15 -16.25
C GLU A 25 13.74 -8.74 -15.66
N ASP A 26 14.38 -7.79 -16.34
CA ASP A 26 14.24 -6.37 -16.04
C ASP A 26 12.84 -5.88 -16.44
N GLY A 27 12.32 -4.91 -15.73
CA GLY A 27 10.99 -4.38 -16.04
C GLY A 27 10.58 -3.19 -15.17
N VAL A 28 9.32 -2.82 -15.33
CA VAL A 28 8.67 -1.77 -14.54
C VAL A 28 7.38 -2.33 -13.95
N TYR A 29 7.18 -2.13 -12.66
CA TYR A 29 5.95 -2.45 -11.95
C TYR A 29 5.15 -1.16 -11.72
N ALA A 30 3.90 -1.15 -12.12
CA ALA A 30 2.98 -0.04 -11.85
C ALA A 30 2.38 -0.23 -10.44
N ALA A 31 2.98 0.42 -9.44
CA ALA A 31 2.45 0.43 -8.08
C ALA A 31 1.21 1.33 -8.02
N THR A 32 0.03 0.72 -8.00
CA THR A 32 -1.25 1.43 -7.94
C THR A 32 -1.64 1.73 -6.50
N PRO A 33 -2.27 2.89 -6.23
CA PRO A 33 -2.71 3.24 -4.89
C PRO A 33 -3.79 2.28 -4.38
N ASP A 34 -3.57 1.72 -3.21
CA ASP A 34 -4.50 0.81 -2.52
C ASP A 34 -4.93 1.33 -1.14
N GLY A 35 -4.32 2.43 -0.70
CA GLY A 35 -4.55 3.02 0.62
C GLY A 35 -3.76 2.34 1.73
N SER A 36 -2.91 1.38 1.40
CA SER A 36 -1.97 0.73 2.31
C SER A 36 -0.59 1.39 2.25
N TRP A 37 0.24 1.10 3.20
CA TRP A 37 1.66 1.35 3.21
C TRP A 37 2.40 0.05 3.52
N ASP A 38 3.66 -0.04 3.13
CA ASP A 38 4.40 -1.29 3.17
C ASP A 38 5.74 -1.16 3.89
N LEU A 39 6.16 -2.25 4.54
CA LEU A 39 7.56 -2.55 4.81
C LEU A 39 8.05 -3.57 3.78
N ILE A 40 9.12 -3.22 3.07
CA ILE A 40 9.63 -4.01 1.95
C ILE A 40 11.09 -4.36 2.19
N VAL A 41 11.39 -5.65 2.30
CA VAL A 41 12.77 -6.13 2.19
C VAL A 41 13.10 -6.26 0.72
N LEU A 42 14.02 -5.43 0.24
CA LEU A 42 14.60 -5.54 -1.10
C LEU A 42 15.85 -6.40 -1.01
N ILE A 43 15.92 -7.47 -1.80
CA ILE A 43 17.04 -8.39 -1.85
C ILE A 43 17.65 -8.31 -3.24
N GLN A 44 18.86 -7.77 -3.32
CA GLN A 44 19.61 -7.63 -4.58
C GLN A 44 20.08 -9.00 -5.10
N ALA A 45 20.49 -9.05 -6.36
CA ALA A 45 20.97 -10.28 -6.98
C ALA A 45 22.23 -10.85 -6.27
N ASP A 46 23.04 -10.01 -5.63
CA ASP A 46 24.21 -10.38 -4.83
C ASP A 46 23.86 -10.80 -3.39
N GLY A 47 22.56 -10.76 -3.02
CA GLY A 47 22.08 -11.08 -1.68
C GLY A 47 22.04 -9.90 -0.71
N THR A 48 22.50 -8.71 -1.10
CA THR A 48 22.41 -7.51 -0.26
C THR A 48 20.95 -7.19 0.02
N LYS A 49 20.63 -6.89 1.30
CA LYS A 49 19.28 -6.58 1.76
C LYS A 49 19.17 -5.11 2.14
N ASN A 50 18.03 -4.51 1.82
CA ASN A 50 17.64 -3.18 2.30
C ASN A 50 16.20 -3.22 2.77
N MET A 51 15.90 -2.53 3.86
CA MET A 51 14.52 -2.30 4.32
C MET A 51 14.02 -0.97 3.77
N MET A 52 12.91 -1.00 3.07
CA MET A 52 12.21 0.19 2.59
C MET A 52 10.86 0.32 3.30
N LEU A 53 10.59 1.51 3.78
CA LEU A 53 9.29 1.92 4.30
C LEU A 53 8.62 2.81 3.26
N THR A 54 7.44 2.43 2.78
CA THR A 54 6.64 3.25 1.86
C THR A 54 5.56 4.02 2.64
N GLY A 55 5.10 5.13 2.09
CA GLY A 55 3.85 5.76 2.52
C GLY A 55 2.68 5.36 1.63
N GLN A 56 1.50 5.92 1.95
CA GLN A 56 0.32 5.75 1.11
C GLN A 56 0.52 6.42 -0.23
N ALA A 57 0.22 5.69 -1.31
CA ALA A 57 0.20 6.24 -2.65
C ALA A 57 -1.14 6.93 -2.96
N THR A 58 -1.09 8.11 -3.61
CA THR A 58 -2.28 8.81 -4.11
C THR A 58 -2.46 8.67 -5.61
N LYS A 59 -1.43 8.19 -6.30
CA LYS A 59 -1.38 7.95 -7.74
C LYS A 59 -0.48 6.76 -8.05
N THR A 60 -0.69 6.16 -9.20
CA THR A 60 0.21 5.10 -9.70
C THR A 60 1.62 5.63 -9.91
N MET A 61 2.59 4.86 -9.47
CA MET A 61 4.03 5.11 -9.66
C MET A 61 4.67 3.96 -10.42
N ASP A 62 5.52 4.29 -11.38
CA ASP A 62 6.32 3.30 -12.09
C ASP A 62 7.57 2.97 -11.28
N VAL A 63 7.68 1.73 -10.85
CA VAL A 63 8.80 1.22 -10.03
C VAL A 63 9.66 0.30 -10.90
N PRO A 64 10.86 0.73 -11.33
CA PRO A 64 11.76 -0.13 -12.07
C PRO A 64 12.31 -1.24 -11.17
N TYR A 65 12.50 -2.42 -11.76
CA TYR A 65 13.13 -3.54 -11.08
C TYR A 65 14.10 -4.25 -12.02
N THR A 66 15.11 -4.90 -11.45
CA THR A 66 16.16 -5.60 -12.19
C THR A 66 16.04 -7.10 -11.99
N LYS A 67 16.47 -7.85 -13.01
CA LYS A 67 16.57 -9.31 -12.99
C LYS A 67 17.38 -9.80 -11.79
N GLY A 68 16.94 -10.88 -11.17
CA GLY A 68 17.58 -11.52 -10.03
C GLY A 68 17.24 -10.89 -8.68
N THR A 69 16.60 -9.70 -8.65
CA THR A 69 16.15 -9.11 -7.39
C THR A 69 14.90 -9.80 -6.87
N ARG A 70 14.74 -9.79 -5.55
CA ARG A 70 13.57 -10.34 -4.84
C ARG A 70 13.06 -9.33 -3.84
N SER A 71 11.81 -9.46 -3.44
CA SER A 71 11.27 -8.69 -2.31
C SER A 71 10.40 -9.54 -1.40
N VAL A 72 10.36 -9.16 -0.12
CA VAL A 72 9.35 -9.58 0.84
C VAL A 72 8.61 -8.33 1.27
N VAL A 73 7.30 -8.31 1.14
CA VAL A 73 6.45 -7.15 1.40
C VAL A 73 5.45 -7.48 2.48
N ILE A 74 5.34 -6.62 3.47
CA ILE A 74 4.33 -6.62 4.52
C ILE A 74 3.45 -5.40 4.26
N SER A 75 2.23 -5.62 3.77
CA SER A 75 1.23 -4.56 3.55
C SER A 75 0.35 -4.40 4.77
N PHE A 76 0.19 -3.18 5.26
CA PHE A 76 -0.54 -2.89 6.48
C PHE A 76 -1.97 -2.43 6.21
N VAL A 77 -2.89 -2.81 7.11
CA VAL A 77 -4.28 -2.34 7.04
C VAL A 77 -4.37 -0.83 7.26
N GLN A 78 -5.43 -0.23 6.73
CA GLN A 78 -5.69 1.19 6.96
C GLN A 78 -5.95 1.45 8.46
N GLY A 79 -5.27 2.45 8.98
CA GLY A 79 -5.27 2.78 10.40
C GLY A 79 -4.08 2.21 11.18
N ALA A 80 -3.35 1.23 10.66
CA ALA A 80 -2.02 0.91 11.17
C ALA A 80 -1.05 2.00 10.74
N TYR A 81 -0.22 2.52 11.64
CA TYR A 81 0.77 3.54 11.30
C TYR A 81 1.94 3.58 12.30
N MET A 82 3.02 4.18 11.87
CA MET A 82 4.19 4.43 12.71
C MET A 82 4.19 5.91 13.15
N PRO A 83 4.10 6.23 14.46
CA PRO A 83 4.07 7.62 14.94
C PRO A 83 5.25 8.49 14.48
N ALA A 84 6.43 7.89 14.31
CA ALA A 84 7.62 8.58 13.81
C ALA A 84 7.50 9.04 12.34
N TYR A 85 6.53 8.49 11.60
CA TYR A 85 6.25 8.77 10.18
C TYR A 85 4.85 9.35 9.95
N ALA A 86 4.21 9.84 11.02
CA ALA A 86 2.97 10.60 10.92
C ALA A 86 3.17 11.91 10.12
N ASP A 87 2.10 12.61 9.78
CA ASP A 87 2.10 13.94 9.15
C ASP A 87 2.58 14.02 7.68
N ASN A 88 2.12 13.12 6.81
CA ASN A 88 2.33 13.14 5.34
C ASN A 88 3.76 12.91 4.87
N ARG A 89 4.68 12.62 5.73
CA ARG A 89 6.11 12.58 5.43
C ARG A 89 6.47 11.63 4.30
N LEU A 90 5.71 10.54 4.13
CA LEU A 90 5.97 9.52 3.12
C LEU A 90 4.85 9.36 2.07
N VAL A 91 3.86 10.26 2.04
CA VAL A 91 2.82 10.19 0.99
C VAL A 91 3.46 10.32 -0.39
N ASP A 92 3.15 9.41 -1.30
CA ASP A 92 3.76 9.27 -2.64
C ASP A 92 5.31 9.16 -2.59
N SER A 93 5.86 8.61 -1.51
CA SER A 93 7.30 8.52 -1.28
C SER A 93 7.67 7.29 -0.46
N PHE A 94 8.96 7.08 -0.27
CA PHE A 94 9.52 6.01 0.56
C PHE A 94 10.82 6.47 1.24
N GLU A 95 11.23 5.71 2.24
CA GLU A 95 12.52 5.85 2.92
C GLU A 95 13.24 4.51 2.96
N ILE A 96 14.54 4.49 2.65
CA ILE A 96 15.40 3.32 2.88
C ILE A 96 15.95 3.44 4.30
N LEU A 97 15.64 2.45 5.12
CA LEU A 97 16.10 2.41 6.49
C LEU A 97 17.57 1.96 6.56
N PRO A 98 18.37 2.52 7.46
CA PRO A 98 19.77 2.14 7.58
C PRO A 98 19.91 0.70 8.08
N ASN A 99 20.92 0.00 7.57
CA ASN A 99 21.30 -1.32 8.06
C ASN A 99 22.29 -1.18 9.24
N SER A 100 22.19 -2.05 10.24
CA SER A 100 23.24 -2.23 11.23
C SER A 100 24.29 -3.24 10.81
N ASP A 101 23.86 -4.25 10.08
CA ASP A 101 24.69 -5.29 9.46
C ASP A 101 23.96 -5.97 8.28
N ALA A 102 24.52 -7.04 7.73
CA ALA A 102 23.94 -7.77 6.58
C ALA A 102 22.57 -8.43 6.87
N ASN A 103 22.19 -8.61 8.15
CA ASN A 103 20.97 -9.31 8.55
C ASN A 103 19.99 -8.44 9.34
N HIS A 104 20.37 -7.21 9.69
CA HIS A 104 19.56 -6.34 10.54
C HIS A 104 19.49 -4.92 9.97
N PHE A 105 18.35 -4.28 10.19
CA PHE A 105 18.10 -2.88 9.89
C PHE A 105 17.78 -2.08 11.16
N ILE A 106 17.87 -0.76 11.08
CA ILE A 106 17.60 0.15 12.19
C ILE A 106 16.31 0.94 11.90
N LEU A 107 15.38 0.95 12.84
CA LEU A 107 14.16 1.75 12.79
C LEU A 107 13.97 2.48 14.13
N SER A 108 13.95 3.81 14.07
CA SER A 108 13.77 4.66 15.27
C SER A 108 14.70 4.30 16.43
N GLY A 109 15.97 3.98 16.13
CA GLY A 109 16.99 3.62 17.13
C GLY A 109 16.95 2.19 17.64
N HIS A 110 16.03 1.36 17.17
CA HIS A 110 15.96 -0.08 17.46
C HIS A 110 16.51 -0.89 16.30
N THR A 111 17.15 -2.00 16.61
CA THR A 111 17.68 -2.95 15.61
C THR A 111 16.74 -4.15 15.48
N PHE A 112 16.37 -4.48 14.24
CA PHE A 112 15.48 -5.61 13.91
C PHE A 112 16.13 -6.49 12.83
N ALA A 113 15.90 -7.80 12.92
CA ALA A 113 16.27 -8.71 11.84
C ALA A 113 15.38 -8.47 10.61
N PHE A 114 15.95 -8.65 9.40
CA PHE A 114 15.14 -8.64 8.18
C PHE A 114 14.12 -9.80 8.23
N PRO A 115 12.83 -9.53 8.08
CA PRO A 115 11.82 -10.58 8.03
C PRO A 115 11.93 -11.40 6.75
N THR A 116 11.49 -12.65 6.84
CA THR A 116 11.19 -13.49 5.69
C THR A 116 9.69 -13.50 5.42
N PHE A 117 9.28 -14.19 4.36
CA PHE A 117 7.85 -14.40 4.08
C PHE A 117 7.13 -15.13 5.24
N GLU A 118 7.83 -16.01 5.96
CA GLU A 118 7.31 -16.80 7.07
C GLU A 118 7.33 -16.04 8.41
N THR A 119 8.28 -15.12 8.60
CA THR A 119 8.50 -14.42 9.88
C THR A 119 8.01 -12.96 9.88
N ALA A 120 7.18 -12.59 8.92
CA ALA A 120 6.65 -11.23 8.78
C ALA A 120 5.87 -10.78 10.03
N GLU A 121 5.06 -11.67 10.60
CA GLU A 121 4.28 -11.41 11.81
C GLU A 121 5.17 -11.17 13.03
N ASP A 122 6.27 -11.92 13.16
CA ASP A 122 7.21 -11.77 14.28
C ASP A 122 7.82 -10.36 14.30
N LEU A 123 8.17 -9.80 13.14
CA LEU A 123 8.61 -8.40 13.06
C LEU A 123 7.50 -7.44 13.50
N VAL A 124 6.27 -7.64 13.05
CA VAL A 124 5.14 -6.76 13.38
C VAL A 124 4.88 -6.78 14.88
N GLU A 125 4.91 -7.94 15.53
CA GLU A 125 4.79 -8.04 16.99
C GLU A 125 5.94 -7.32 17.72
N GLN A 126 7.17 -7.41 17.24
CA GLN A 126 8.31 -6.67 17.80
C GLN A 126 8.13 -5.15 17.66
N LEU A 127 7.63 -4.67 16.52
CA LEU A 127 7.34 -3.24 16.30
C LEU A 127 6.24 -2.73 17.23
N ILE A 128 5.20 -3.53 17.47
CA ILE A 128 4.15 -3.21 18.45
C ILE A 128 4.69 -3.17 19.86
N ALA A 129 5.47 -4.18 20.27
CA ALA A 129 6.08 -4.24 21.59
C ALA A 129 7.02 -3.04 21.86
N ALA A 130 7.74 -2.59 20.82
CA ALA A 130 8.57 -1.39 20.86
C ALA A 130 7.77 -0.07 20.78
N LYS A 131 6.44 -0.12 20.60
CA LYS A 131 5.54 1.03 20.41
C LYS A 131 5.85 1.85 19.14
N LEU A 132 6.49 1.24 18.16
CA LEU A 132 6.83 1.84 16.88
C LEU A 132 5.69 1.70 15.86
N LEU A 133 4.82 0.68 16.04
CA LEU A 133 3.64 0.43 15.22
C LEU A 133 2.41 0.42 16.11
N ILE A 134 1.41 1.20 15.76
CA ILE A 134 0.13 1.28 16.48
C ILE A 134 -1.05 1.31 15.51
N ALA A 135 -2.25 1.05 16.01
CA ALA A 135 -3.48 1.21 15.26
C ALA A 135 -4.24 2.47 15.71
N ASP A 136 -4.67 3.28 14.76
CA ASP A 136 -5.66 4.34 15.01
C ASP A 136 -7.07 3.72 15.03
N PRO A 137 -7.77 3.69 16.18
CA PRO A 137 -9.05 2.99 16.29
C PRO A 137 -10.15 3.66 15.45
N VAL A 138 -10.06 4.97 15.20
CA VAL A 138 -11.06 5.72 14.42
C VAL A 138 -10.93 5.39 12.94
N VAL A 139 -9.70 5.40 12.42
CA VAL A 139 -9.43 5.05 11.02
C VAL A 139 -9.72 3.58 10.77
N TYR A 140 -9.24 2.69 11.64
CA TYR A 140 -9.50 1.24 11.54
C TYR A 140 -11.02 0.93 11.54
N ALA A 141 -11.79 1.58 12.43
CA ALA A 141 -13.24 1.41 12.50
C ALA A 141 -13.95 1.90 11.22
N ALA A 142 -13.49 3.01 10.63
CA ALA A 142 -14.04 3.53 9.38
C ALA A 142 -13.91 2.54 8.22
N PHE A 143 -12.76 1.85 8.14
CA PHE A 143 -12.53 0.84 7.09
C PHE A 143 -13.18 -0.50 7.37
N SER A 144 -13.39 -0.84 8.66
CA SER A 144 -14.09 -2.05 9.08
C SER A 144 -15.63 -1.94 8.99
N GLY A 145 -16.17 -0.83 8.48
CA GLY A 145 -17.61 -0.59 8.39
C GLY A 145 -18.31 -0.42 9.75
N LYS A 146 -17.56 -0.16 10.81
CA LYS A 146 -18.10 0.06 12.16
C LYS A 146 -18.52 1.52 12.34
N PRO A 147 -19.60 1.80 13.13
CA PRO A 147 -19.98 3.17 13.44
C PRO A 147 -18.85 3.93 14.13
N GLN A 148 -18.58 5.15 13.68
CA GLN A 148 -17.61 6.03 14.33
C GLN A 148 -18.32 6.88 15.40
N ALA A 149 -17.83 6.82 16.62
CA ALA A 149 -18.32 7.65 17.74
C ALA A 149 -17.60 9.02 17.82
N THR A 150 -17.13 9.56 16.68
CA THR A 150 -16.32 10.79 16.63
C THR A 150 -16.99 11.86 15.76
N SER A 151 -16.70 13.15 16.07
CA SER A 151 -17.12 14.25 15.22
C SER A 151 -16.40 14.22 13.86
N PRO A 152 -16.98 14.77 12.77
CA PRO A 152 -16.32 14.83 11.46
C PRO A 152 -14.93 15.48 11.52
N ARG A 153 -14.76 16.53 12.33
CA ARG A 153 -13.47 17.21 12.51
C ARG A 153 -12.44 16.29 13.20
N SER A 154 -12.86 15.53 14.22
CA SER A 154 -11.98 14.57 14.89
C SER A 154 -11.59 13.44 13.95
N SER A 155 -12.54 12.88 13.21
CA SER A 155 -12.29 11.85 12.19
C SER A 155 -11.25 12.34 11.16
N GLN A 156 -11.45 13.55 10.60
CA GLN A 156 -10.50 14.15 9.66
C GLN A 156 -9.09 14.24 10.23
N ARG A 157 -8.94 14.65 11.51
CA ARG A 157 -7.63 14.73 12.18
C ARG A 157 -6.99 13.34 12.32
N HIS A 158 -7.75 12.33 12.73
CA HIS A 158 -7.25 10.95 12.83
C HIS A 158 -6.75 10.43 11.48
N PHE A 159 -7.52 10.62 10.42
CA PHE A 159 -7.10 10.23 9.06
C PHE A 159 -5.80 10.91 8.64
N THR A 160 -5.71 12.24 8.78
CA THR A 160 -4.51 12.98 8.37
C THR A 160 -3.29 12.59 9.21
N GLN A 161 -3.46 12.40 10.50
CA GLN A 161 -2.37 12.07 11.41
C GLN A 161 -1.82 10.65 11.18
N SER A 162 -2.70 9.65 11.03
CA SER A 162 -2.27 8.25 10.91
C SER A 162 -1.90 7.83 9.50
N THR A 163 -2.46 8.47 8.47
CA THR A 163 -2.28 8.04 7.08
C THR A 163 -1.64 9.10 6.20
N GLY A 164 -1.57 10.34 6.66
CA GLY A 164 -1.17 11.45 5.83
C GLY A 164 -2.19 11.90 4.78
N LEU A 165 -3.33 11.21 4.68
CA LEU A 165 -4.37 11.47 3.69
C LEU A 165 -5.67 11.91 4.36
N THR A 166 -6.50 12.63 3.60
CA THR A 166 -7.87 12.91 4.04
C THR A 166 -8.77 11.69 3.81
N GLN A 167 -9.82 11.54 4.61
CA GLN A 167 -10.84 10.52 4.37
C GLN A 167 -11.38 10.59 2.93
N LYS A 168 -11.60 11.80 2.40
CA LYS A 168 -12.04 12.01 1.02
C LYS A 168 -11.04 11.47 -0.01
N SER A 169 -9.74 11.60 0.25
CA SER A 169 -8.70 11.04 -0.64
C SER A 169 -8.78 9.51 -0.68
N PHE A 170 -8.94 8.87 0.47
CA PHE A 170 -9.16 7.42 0.54
C PHE A 170 -10.41 6.97 -0.20
N GLU A 171 -11.53 7.67 0.00
CA GLU A 171 -12.80 7.37 -0.71
C GLU A 171 -12.63 7.48 -2.22
N GLN A 172 -11.85 8.45 -2.70
CA GLN A 172 -11.53 8.59 -4.13
C GLN A 172 -10.67 7.44 -4.65
N ILE A 173 -9.66 6.99 -3.89
CA ILE A 173 -8.83 5.84 -4.24
C ILE A 173 -9.69 4.57 -4.31
N LYS A 174 -10.48 4.27 -3.28
CA LYS A 174 -11.39 3.11 -3.25
C LYS A 174 -12.39 3.13 -4.40
N ARG A 175 -12.95 4.30 -4.71
CA ARG A 175 -13.85 4.47 -5.85
C ARG A 175 -13.16 4.16 -7.18
N ALA A 176 -11.93 4.63 -7.35
CA ALA A 176 -11.14 4.36 -8.55
C ALA A 176 -10.80 2.86 -8.68
N GLN A 177 -10.42 2.21 -7.59
CA GLN A 177 -10.17 0.76 -7.56
C GLN A 177 -11.42 -0.05 -7.95
N GLU A 178 -12.58 0.30 -7.35
CA GLU A 178 -13.84 -0.38 -7.67
C GLU A 178 -14.23 -0.19 -9.14
N ALA A 179 -14.02 1.02 -9.68
CA ALA A 179 -14.26 1.29 -11.09
C ALA A 179 -13.35 0.43 -11.99
N VAL A 180 -12.05 0.32 -11.67
CA VAL A 180 -11.12 -0.56 -12.39
C VAL A 180 -11.57 -2.03 -12.29
N ARG A 181 -11.96 -2.49 -11.10
CA ARG A 181 -12.46 -3.86 -10.92
C ARG A 181 -13.67 -4.16 -11.82
N GLN A 182 -14.64 -3.23 -11.89
CA GLN A 182 -15.82 -3.39 -12.75
C GLN A 182 -15.46 -3.32 -14.25
N LEU A 183 -14.58 -2.42 -14.66
CA LEU A 183 -14.11 -2.36 -16.06
C LEU A 183 -13.40 -3.65 -16.48
N LYS A 184 -12.63 -4.29 -15.61
CA LYS A 184 -12.00 -5.61 -15.87
C LYS A 184 -13.00 -6.73 -16.13
N THR A 185 -14.24 -6.63 -15.65
CA THR A 185 -15.30 -7.58 -15.99
C THR A 185 -15.95 -7.32 -17.36
N GLY A 186 -15.48 -6.32 -18.11
CA GLY A 186 -16.03 -5.94 -19.40
C GLY A 186 -17.25 -5.03 -19.34
N LYS A 187 -17.56 -4.46 -18.15
CA LYS A 187 -18.69 -3.54 -17.99
C LYS A 187 -18.42 -2.22 -18.72
N LYS A 188 -19.46 -1.64 -19.33
CA LYS A 188 -19.34 -0.39 -20.08
C LYS A 188 -18.94 0.77 -19.18
N PRO A 189 -18.03 1.67 -19.62
CA PRO A 189 -17.60 2.81 -18.80
C PRO A 189 -18.72 3.74 -18.33
N SER A 190 -19.80 3.88 -19.11
CA SER A 190 -21.00 4.66 -18.71
C SER A 190 -21.68 4.05 -17.48
N ASP A 191 -21.82 2.72 -17.46
CA ASP A 191 -22.51 1.99 -16.39
C ASP A 191 -21.63 1.97 -15.13
N VAL A 192 -20.31 1.79 -15.31
CA VAL A 192 -19.34 1.88 -14.22
C VAL A 192 -19.34 3.27 -13.57
N ALA A 193 -19.43 4.35 -14.39
CA ALA A 193 -19.52 5.70 -13.84
C ALA A 193 -20.75 5.88 -12.95
N ALA A 194 -21.91 5.41 -13.39
CA ALA A 194 -23.15 5.46 -12.62
C ALA A 194 -23.06 4.65 -11.32
N ASP A 195 -22.57 3.41 -11.40
CA ASP A 195 -22.52 2.50 -10.25
C ASP A 195 -21.49 2.90 -9.19
N THR A 196 -20.40 3.54 -9.61
CA THR A 196 -19.33 3.97 -8.71
C THR A 196 -19.45 5.43 -8.27
N GLY A 197 -20.55 6.12 -8.62
CA GLY A 197 -20.85 7.47 -8.15
C GLY A 197 -20.01 8.56 -8.82
N TYR A 198 -19.55 8.34 -10.08
CA TYR A 198 -19.06 9.42 -10.93
C TYR A 198 -20.21 10.10 -11.64
N THR A 199 -20.08 11.41 -11.87
CA THR A 199 -21.14 12.21 -12.53
C THR A 199 -21.40 11.74 -13.96
N ASP A 200 -20.32 11.38 -14.67
CA ASP A 200 -20.36 10.99 -16.08
C ASP A 200 -19.09 10.17 -16.45
N GLN A 201 -19.07 9.60 -17.63
CA GLN A 201 -17.93 8.87 -18.17
C GLN A 201 -16.66 9.73 -18.30
N PRO A 202 -16.68 10.99 -18.75
CA PRO A 202 -15.52 11.88 -18.73
C PRO A 202 -14.94 12.10 -17.33
N HIS A 203 -15.78 12.25 -16.29
CA HIS A 203 -15.33 12.36 -14.91
C HIS A 203 -14.63 11.08 -14.44
N LEU A 204 -15.21 9.91 -14.71
CA LEU A 204 -14.57 8.62 -14.47
C LEU A 204 -13.19 8.55 -15.15
N ALA A 205 -13.11 8.89 -16.43
CA ALA A 205 -11.86 8.80 -17.20
C ALA A 205 -10.76 9.72 -16.64
N ARG A 206 -11.10 10.96 -16.28
CA ARG A 206 -10.15 11.89 -15.64
C ARG A 206 -9.67 11.37 -14.28
N SER A 207 -10.58 10.84 -13.47
CA SER A 207 -10.25 10.29 -12.16
C SER A 207 -9.33 9.07 -12.26
N LEU A 208 -9.66 8.11 -13.14
CA LEU A 208 -8.83 6.93 -13.36
C LEU A 208 -7.45 7.31 -13.90
N LYS A 209 -7.37 8.25 -14.85
CA LYS A 209 -6.07 8.70 -15.36
C LYS A 209 -5.22 9.35 -14.26
N LYS A 210 -5.84 10.14 -13.37
CA LYS A 210 -5.15 10.82 -12.28
C LYS A 210 -4.68 9.85 -11.18
N ILE A 211 -5.53 8.91 -10.76
CA ILE A 211 -5.27 8.04 -9.60
C ILE A 211 -4.59 6.75 -10.03
N MET A 212 -5.15 6.06 -11.03
CA MET A 212 -4.72 4.73 -11.45
C MET A 212 -3.75 4.77 -12.67
N GLY A 213 -3.47 5.95 -13.22
CA GLY A 213 -2.58 6.13 -14.35
C GLY A 213 -3.13 5.66 -15.71
N VAL A 214 -4.36 5.15 -15.77
CA VAL A 214 -4.93 4.48 -16.94
C VAL A 214 -6.22 5.13 -17.43
N LYS A 215 -6.56 4.91 -18.70
CA LYS A 215 -7.88 5.23 -19.25
C LYS A 215 -8.80 4.03 -19.09
N PRO A 216 -10.15 4.23 -19.07
CA PRO A 216 -11.10 3.12 -19.04
C PRO A 216 -10.93 2.10 -20.16
N SER A 217 -10.50 2.54 -21.36
CA SER A 217 -10.20 1.67 -22.51
C SER A 217 -9.01 0.75 -22.30
N ASP A 218 -8.05 1.15 -21.47
CA ASP A 218 -6.75 0.50 -21.31
C ASP A 218 -6.73 -0.42 -20.07
N VAL A 219 -7.85 -0.50 -19.35
CA VAL A 219 -7.94 -1.28 -18.09
C VAL A 219 -7.77 -2.78 -18.33
N GLY A 220 -8.15 -3.30 -19.51
CA GLY A 220 -7.95 -4.71 -19.89
C GLY A 220 -6.49 -5.14 -19.94
N ASP A 221 -5.57 -4.21 -20.19
CA ASP A 221 -4.13 -4.44 -20.32
C ASP A 221 -3.39 -4.40 -18.96
N ILE A 222 -4.07 -4.03 -17.89
CA ILE A 222 -3.48 -4.02 -16.53
C ILE A 222 -3.45 -5.45 -15.98
N HIS A 223 -2.33 -6.12 -16.15
CA HIS A 223 -2.16 -7.51 -15.68
C HIS A 223 -2.04 -7.67 -14.15
N LYS A 224 -2.04 -6.56 -13.35
CA LYS A 224 -1.79 -6.62 -11.89
C LYS A 224 -2.57 -5.52 -11.16
N LEU A 225 -3.75 -5.83 -10.71
CA LEU A 225 -4.39 -5.26 -9.53
C LEU A 225 -4.92 -6.42 -8.68
#